data_fa81500f1f5c344505dc5c7e8c467b99
#
_entry.id   fa81500f1f5c344505dc5c7e8c467b99
#
_cell.length_a   1.000
_cell.length_b   1.000
_cell.length_c   1.000
_cell.angle_alpha   90.00
_cell.angle_beta   90.00
_cell.angle_gamma   90.00
#
_symmetry.space_group_name_H-M   'P 1'
#
loop_
_entity.id
_entity.type
_entity.pdbx_description
1 polymer ?
#
loop_
_entity_poly.entity_id
_entity_poly.type
_entity_poly.pdbx_seq_one_letter_code
_entity_poly.pdbx_strand_id
1 'polypeptide(L)'
;KKFVVSEDPILDLKEKIISGDKGDGIPNILSASDCFVTGTRQTPIGKAKMQKFLAENYGEWEEEKARVGFSRNQILIDLRHIPNDIKDKIINTYEETTPAPKKKILDYFIANKLKNLMDVIEEF
;
A
#
# COMPACT_ATOMS: atom_id res chain seq x y z
N LYS A 1 1.77 -8.16 -16.81
CA LYS A 1 2.40 -7.02 -16.06
C LYS A 1 3.90 -7.26 -16.03
N LYS A 2 4.72 -6.28 -16.45
CA LYS A 2 6.16 -6.33 -16.20
C LYS A 2 6.40 -6.05 -14.72
N PHE A 3 7.18 -6.90 -14.05
CA PHE A 3 7.75 -6.56 -12.76
C PHE A 3 8.80 -5.46 -12.97
N VAL A 4 8.62 -4.34 -12.28
CA VAL A 4 9.60 -3.27 -12.22
C VAL A 4 10.29 -3.41 -10.88
N VAL A 5 11.60 -3.67 -10.91
CA VAL A 5 12.41 -3.69 -9.68
C VAL A 5 12.79 -2.24 -9.40
N SER A 6 12.51 -1.78 -8.19
CA SER A 6 12.91 -0.44 -7.74
C SER A 6 14.43 -0.37 -7.56
N GLU A 7 15.05 0.70 -8.05
CA GLU A 7 16.47 0.99 -7.81
C GLU A 7 16.69 1.62 -6.43
N ASP A 8 15.70 2.39 -5.93
CA ASP A 8 15.70 3.00 -4.60
C ASP A 8 14.33 2.85 -3.92
N PRO A 9 14.09 1.74 -3.20
CA PRO A 9 12.82 1.47 -2.53
C PRO A 9 12.43 2.51 -1.47
N ILE A 10 13.41 3.20 -0.87
CA ILE A 10 13.16 4.22 0.15
C ILE A 10 12.61 5.49 -0.51
N LEU A 11 13.20 5.88 -1.63
CA LEU A 11 12.76 7.02 -2.41
C LEU A 11 11.37 6.78 -3.00
N ASP A 12 11.13 5.59 -3.54
CA ASP A 12 9.82 5.18 -4.08
C ASP A 12 8.74 5.20 -2.98
N LEU A 13 9.07 4.71 -1.78
CA LEU A 13 8.17 4.79 -0.64
C LEU A 13 7.85 6.25 -0.28
N LYS A 14 8.86 7.13 -0.25
CA LYS A 14 8.68 8.56 0.02
C LYS A 14 7.78 9.21 -1.04
N GLU A 15 8.01 8.90 -2.32
CA GLU A 15 7.16 9.38 -3.42
C GLU A 15 5.72 8.89 -3.27
N LYS A 16 5.53 7.63 -2.90
CA LYS A 16 4.22 7.04 -2.63
C LYS A 16 3.50 7.74 -1.47
N ILE A 17 4.20 8.03 -0.38
CA ILE A 17 3.66 8.78 0.77
C ILE A 17 3.22 10.18 0.33
N ILE A 18 4.04 10.88 -0.47
CA ILE A 18 3.73 12.23 -0.97
C ILE A 18 2.51 12.20 -1.91
N SER A 19 2.47 11.25 -2.82
CA SER A 19 1.41 11.12 -3.83
C SER A 19 0.09 10.61 -3.25
N GLY A 20 0.14 9.85 -2.15
CA GLY A 20 -0.99 9.11 -1.62
C GLY A 20 -1.32 7.86 -2.45
N ASP A 21 -2.42 7.21 -2.09
CA ASP A 21 -2.97 6.05 -2.81
C ASP A 21 -4.47 6.23 -3.06
N LYS A 22 -4.81 6.58 -4.29
CA LYS A 22 -6.21 6.78 -4.67
C LYS A 22 -7.03 5.49 -4.58
N GLY A 23 -6.42 4.33 -4.82
CA GLY A 23 -7.08 3.03 -4.73
C GLY A 23 -7.53 2.72 -3.30
N ASP A 24 -6.71 3.11 -2.33
CA ASP A 24 -6.97 2.93 -0.90
C ASP A 24 -7.64 4.15 -0.24
N GLY A 25 -8.02 5.16 -1.03
CA GLY A 25 -8.67 6.36 -0.53
C GLY A 25 -7.72 7.32 0.21
N ILE A 26 -6.41 7.19 0.03
CA ILE A 26 -5.40 8.03 0.69
C ILE A 26 -5.04 9.19 -0.24
N PRO A 27 -5.41 10.45 0.09
CA PRO A 27 -5.09 11.60 -0.76
C PRO A 27 -3.63 12.00 -0.65
N ASN A 28 -3.14 12.76 -1.65
CA ASN A 28 -1.80 13.33 -1.57
C ASN A 28 -1.64 14.31 -0.39
N ILE A 29 -0.39 14.62 -0.04
CA ILE A 29 -0.07 15.43 1.15
C ILE A 29 -0.65 16.84 1.16
N LEU A 30 -0.99 17.40 0.00
CA LEU A 30 -1.54 18.76 -0.13
C LEU A 30 -3.07 18.79 -0.10
N SER A 31 -3.71 17.62 -0.11
CA SER A 31 -5.17 17.49 -0.19
C SER A 31 -5.78 17.25 1.19
N ALA A 32 -7.04 17.68 1.34
CA ALA A 32 -7.81 17.40 2.55
C ALA A 32 -8.00 15.89 2.72
N SER A 33 -8.03 15.42 3.97
CA SER A 33 -8.15 13.98 4.27
C SER A 33 -9.45 13.35 3.79
N ASP A 34 -10.50 14.14 3.67
CA ASP A 34 -11.85 13.74 3.28
C ASP A 34 -12.16 14.00 1.79
N CYS A 35 -11.18 14.44 0.99
CA CYS A 35 -11.44 14.89 -0.38
C CYS A 35 -12.09 13.83 -1.26
N PHE A 36 -11.84 12.54 -1.04
CA PHE A 36 -12.51 11.46 -1.78
C PHE A 36 -13.93 11.19 -1.30
N VAL A 37 -14.22 11.45 -0.04
CA VAL A 37 -15.57 11.31 0.54
C VAL A 37 -16.46 12.47 0.11
N THR A 38 -15.91 13.69 0.11
CA THR A 38 -16.63 14.92 -0.27
C THR A 38 -16.69 15.14 -1.78
N GLY A 39 -15.96 14.32 -2.56
CA GLY A 39 -15.82 14.51 -4.00
C GLY A 39 -15.00 15.73 -4.41
N THR A 40 -14.26 16.33 -3.47
CA THR A 40 -13.41 17.48 -3.72
C THR A 40 -12.16 17.06 -4.50
N ARG A 41 -11.82 17.84 -5.53
CA ARG A 41 -10.63 17.58 -6.34
C ARG A 41 -9.36 17.73 -5.50
N GLN A 42 -8.43 16.78 -5.63
CA GLN A 42 -7.12 16.89 -5.02
C GLN A 42 -6.32 18.10 -5.52
N THR A 43 -5.55 18.71 -4.62
CA THR A 43 -4.56 19.72 -4.98
C THR A 43 -3.44 19.06 -5.80
N PRO A 44 -3.14 19.50 -7.03
CA PRO A 44 -2.12 18.86 -7.85
C PRO A 44 -0.71 19.08 -7.28
N ILE A 45 0.13 18.06 -7.41
CA ILE A 45 1.58 18.15 -7.14
C ILE A 45 2.30 18.07 -8.47
N GLY A 46 2.83 19.20 -8.95
CA GLY A 46 3.64 19.27 -10.17
C GLY A 46 5.03 18.63 -9.97
N LYS A 47 5.68 18.24 -11.08
CA LYS A 47 7.01 17.58 -11.06
C LYS A 47 8.05 18.33 -10.23
N ALA A 48 8.17 19.64 -10.41
CA ALA A 48 9.16 20.45 -9.66
C ALA A 48 8.89 20.43 -8.15
N LYS A 49 7.62 20.52 -7.74
CA LYS A 49 7.24 20.45 -6.32
C LYS A 49 7.46 19.06 -5.74
N MET A 50 7.20 18.01 -6.51
CA MET A 50 7.52 16.62 -6.13
C MET A 50 9.01 16.46 -5.89
N GLN A 51 9.86 16.92 -6.83
CA GLN A 51 11.31 16.84 -6.67
C GLN A 51 11.81 17.60 -5.43
N LYS A 52 11.25 18.79 -5.15
CA LYS A 52 11.57 19.52 -3.92
C LYS A 52 11.25 18.71 -2.67
N PHE A 53 10.05 18.14 -2.57
CA PHE A 53 9.65 17.30 -1.45
C PHE A 53 10.49 16.03 -1.29
N LEU A 54 10.93 15.44 -2.40
CA LEU A 54 11.80 14.26 -2.37
C LEU A 54 13.21 14.60 -1.87
N ALA A 55 13.76 15.76 -2.25
CA ALA A 55 15.10 16.20 -1.90
C ALA A 55 15.24 16.65 -0.43
N GLU A 56 14.20 17.25 0.15
CA GLU A 56 14.20 17.80 1.50
C GLU A 56 13.65 16.83 2.54
N ASN A 57 14.06 16.97 3.80
CA ASN A 57 13.40 16.28 4.92
C ASN A 57 12.03 16.91 5.17
N TYR A 58 11.01 16.07 5.43
CA TYR A 58 9.64 16.56 5.58
C TYR A 58 9.48 17.54 6.76
N GLY A 59 10.30 17.43 7.80
CA GLY A 59 10.31 18.34 8.94
C GLY A 59 10.77 19.75 8.59
N GLU A 60 11.51 19.92 7.48
CA GLU A 60 12.05 21.20 7.00
C GLU A 60 11.12 21.89 5.98
N TRP A 61 10.03 21.22 5.56
CA TRP A 61 9.10 21.82 4.62
C TRP A 61 8.37 23.01 5.24
N GLU A 62 8.34 24.12 4.53
CA GLU A 62 7.66 25.35 4.96
C GLU A 62 6.15 25.18 5.08
N GLU A 63 5.56 24.35 4.22
CA GLU A 63 4.11 24.13 4.17
C GLU A 63 3.66 23.17 5.29
N GLU A 64 3.09 23.72 6.36
CA GLU A 64 2.54 22.93 7.47
C GLU A 64 1.54 21.87 6.99
N LYS A 65 0.68 22.23 6.04
CA LYS A 65 -0.29 21.30 5.44
C LYS A 65 0.40 20.09 4.82
N ALA A 66 1.55 20.29 4.14
CA ALA A 66 2.32 19.19 3.56
C ALA A 66 2.91 18.27 4.64
N ARG A 67 3.43 18.83 5.73
CA ARG A 67 3.96 18.06 6.87
C ARG A 67 2.88 17.20 7.53
N VAL A 68 1.72 17.79 7.80
CA VAL A 68 0.56 17.07 8.37
C VAL A 68 0.09 15.96 7.44
N GLY A 69 -0.03 16.26 6.13
CA GLY A 69 -0.40 15.29 5.11
C GLY A 69 0.61 14.14 4.99
N PHE A 70 1.91 14.45 5.09
CA PHE A 70 2.97 13.44 5.06
C PHE A 70 2.89 12.51 6.28
N SER A 71 2.77 13.05 7.48
CA SER A 71 2.64 12.25 8.70
C SER A 71 1.42 11.33 8.66
N ARG A 72 0.28 11.83 8.19
CA ARG A 72 -0.93 11.02 7.97
C ARG A 72 -0.65 9.87 7.00
N ASN A 73 -0.11 10.17 5.83
CA ASN A 73 0.11 9.18 4.78
C ASN A 73 1.22 8.19 5.17
N GLN A 74 2.24 8.62 5.90
CA GLN A 74 3.29 7.74 6.40
C GLN A 74 2.73 6.63 7.28
N ILE A 75 1.84 6.95 8.21
CA ILE A 75 1.18 5.96 9.07
C ILE A 75 0.34 4.96 8.26
N LEU A 76 -0.28 5.41 7.17
CA LEU A 76 -1.19 4.59 6.37
C LEU A 76 -0.49 3.76 5.29
N ILE A 77 0.67 4.21 4.80
CA ILE A 77 1.36 3.61 3.64
C ILE A 77 2.61 2.85 4.06
N ASP A 78 3.36 3.34 5.05
CA ASP A 78 4.59 2.71 5.50
C ASP A 78 4.30 1.58 6.50
N LEU A 79 4.42 0.34 6.06
CA LEU A 79 4.14 -0.84 6.87
C LEU A 79 4.97 -0.95 8.16
N ARG A 80 6.06 -0.18 8.28
CA ARG A 80 6.84 -0.10 9.54
C ARG A 80 6.06 0.57 10.66
N HIS A 81 5.00 1.34 10.34
CA HIS A 81 4.14 2.04 11.30
C HIS A 81 2.89 1.26 11.72
N ILE A 82 2.77 -0.01 11.31
CA ILE A 82 1.67 -0.87 11.77
C ILE A 82 1.73 -0.98 13.31
N PRO A 83 0.65 -0.72 14.06
CA PRO A 83 0.60 -0.89 15.52
C PRO A 83 1.02 -2.30 15.95
N ASN A 84 1.73 -2.40 17.07
CA ASN A 84 2.30 -3.67 17.52
C ASN A 84 1.22 -4.73 17.82
N ASP A 85 0.10 -4.35 18.40
CA ASP A 85 -1.03 -5.25 18.65
C ASP A 85 -1.58 -5.88 17.35
N ILE A 86 -1.58 -5.12 16.26
CA ILE A 86 -1.97 -5.63 14.93
C ILE A 86 -0.89 -6.54 14.35
N LYS A 87 0.40 -6.17 14.49
CA LYS A 87 1.52 -7.01 14.06
C LYS A 87 1.49 -8.37 14.76
N ASP A 88 1.37 -8.36 16.08
CA ASP A 88 1.34 -9.57 16.89
C ASP A 88 0.16 -10.47 16.50
N LYS A 89 -1.02 -9.87 16.28
CA LYS A 89 -2.20 -10.60 15.82
C LYS A 89 -1.99 -11.23 14.44
N ILE A 90 -1.35 -10.53 13.50
CA ILE A 90 -1.05 -11.05 12.16
C ILE A 90 -0.07 -12.23 12.27
N ILE A 91 1.01 -12.08 13.04
CA ILE A 91 2.03 -13.12 13.23
C ILE A 91 1.41 -14.34 13.87
N ASN A 92 0.69 -14.18 14.98
CA ASN A 92 0.04 -15.29 15.66
C ASN A 92 -0.96 -16.02 14.75
N THR A 93 -1.77 -15.27 14.01
CA THR A 93 -2.72 -15.86 13.05
C THR A 93 -1.98 -16.67 11.97
N TYR A 94 -0.86 -16.16 11.47
CA TYR A 94 -0.04 -16.87 10.48
C TYR A 94 0.57 -18.16 11.04
N GLU A 95 1.13 -18.11 12.26
CA GLU A 95 1.75 -19.26 12.92
C GLU A 95 0.71 -20.35 13.30
N GLU A 96 -0.49 -19.94 13.70
CA GLU A 96 -1.58 -20.85 14.03
C GLU A 96 -2.29 -21.43 12.80
N THR A 97 -2.12 -20.81 11.63
CA THR A 97 -2.79 -21.25 10.41
C THR A 97 -2.12 -22.51 9.85
N THR A 98 -2.85 -23.62 9.87
CA THR A 98 -2.43 -24.85 9.20
C THR A 98 -2.98 -24.87 7.78
N PRO A 99 -2.14 -24.95 6.74
CA PRO A 99 -2.61 -25.04 5.36
C PRO A 99 -3.54 -26.23 5.15
N ALA A 100 -4.63 -26.02 4.41
CA ALA A 100 -5.51 -27.11 4.05
C ALA A 100 -4.79 -28.10 3.13
N PRO A 101 -5.04 -29.43 3.24
CA PRO A 101 -4.40 -30.42 2.37
C PRO A 101 -4.76 -30.18 0.90
N LYS A 102 -3.78 -30.35 -0.01
CA LYS A 102 -3.93 -30.18 -1.48
C LYS A 102 -5.15 -30.91 -2.06
N LYS A 103 -5.53 -32.05 -1.48
CA LYS A 103 -6.72 -32.78 -1.89
C LYS A 103 -7.99 -31.93 -1.88
N LYS A 104 -8.15 -31.07 -0.89
CA LYS A 104 -9.32 -30.16 -0.83
C LYS A 104 -9.31 -29.11 -1.94
N ILE A 105 -8.13 -28.69 -2.40
CA ILE A 105 -7.98 -27.76 -3.53
C ILE A 105 -8.42 -28.45 -4.81
N LEU A 106 -7.98 -29.68 -5.04
CA LEU A 106 -8.37 -30.48 -6.21
C LEU A 106 -9.87 -30.72 -6.25
N ASP A 107 -10.47 -31.16 -5.15
CA ASP A 107 -11.90 -31.37 -5.03
C ASP A 107 -12.70 -30.12 -5.36
N TYR A 108 -12.23 -28.96 -4.87
CA TYR A 108 -12.83 -27.67 -5.18
C TYR A 108 -12.71 -27.30 -6.66
N PHE A 109 -11.56 -27.51 -7.28
CA PHE A 109 -11.36 -27.25 -8.72
C PHE A 109 -12.25 -28.13 -9.59
N ILE A 110 -12.40 -29.41 -9.24
CA ILE A 110 -13.30 -30.35 -9.94
C ILE A 110 -14.75 -29.90 -9.81
N ALA A 111 -15.20 -29.62 -8.58
CA ALA A 111 -16.58 -29.22 -8.30
C ALA A 111 -16.98 -27.91 -9.02
N ASN A 112 -16.02 -26.98 -9.16
CA ASN A 112 -16.24 -25.68 -9.80
C ASN A 112 -15.78 -25.62 -11.27
N LYS A 113 -15.38 -26.77 -11.87
CA LYS A 113 -14.95 -26.90 -13.27
C LYS A 113 -13.77 -25.96 -13.64
N LEU A 114 -12.86 -25.75 -12.70
CA LEU A 114 -11.70 -24.86 -12.86
C LEU A 114 -10.53 -25.60 -13.52
N LYS A 115 -10.74 -26.12 -14.73
CA LYS A 115 -9.79 -27.00 -15.44
C LYS A 115 -8.39 -26.41 -15.56
N ASN A 116 -8.29 -25.13 -15.93
CA ASN A 116 -6.98 -24.48 -16.15
C ASN A 116 -6.14 -24.36 -14.86
N LEU A 117 -6.77 -24.38 -13.67
CA LEU A 117 -6.07 -24.35 -12.39
C LEU A 117 -5.62 -25.76 -11.95
N MET A 118 -6.21 -26.81 -12.52
CA MET A 118 -5.78 -28.18 -12.24
C MET A 118 -4.40 -28.49 -12.83
N ASP A 119 -4.07 -27.87 -13.96
CA ASP A 119 -2.79 -28.08 -14.65
C ASP A 119 -1.59 -27.49 -13.88
N VAL A 120 -1.85 -26.57 -12.95
CA VAL A 120 -0.83 -25.88 -12.10
C VAL A 120 -1.05 -26.17 -10.61
N ILE A 121 -1.74 -27.24 -10.24
CA ILE A 121 -2.09 -27.52 -8.84
C ILE A 121 -0.86 -27.73 -7.94
N GLU A 122 0.26 -28.12 -8.52
CA GLU A 122 1.52 -28.30 -7.78
C GLU A 122 2.14 -26.97 -7.32
N GLU A 123 1.67 -25.84 -7.86
CA GLU A 123 2.13 -24.49 -7.49
C GLU A 123 1.40 -23.94 -6.22
N PHE A 124 0.40 -24.66 -5.71
CA PHE A 124 -0.37 -24.27 -4.52
C PHE A 124 0.10 -24.92 -3.24
#